data_40e30e9a973fe73904661fde61321b85
#
_entry.id   40e30e9a973fe73904661fde61321b85
#
_cell.length_a   1.000
_cell.length_b   1.000
_cell.length_c   1.000
_cell.angle_alpha   90.00
_cell.angle_beta   90.00
_cell.angle_gamma   90.00
#
_symmetry.space_group_name_H-M   'P 1'
#
loop_
_entity.id
_entity.type
_entity.pdbx_description
1 polymer ?
#
loop_
_entity_poly.entity_id
_entity_poly.type
_entity_poly.pdbx_seq_one_letter_code
_entity_poly.pdbx_strand_id
1 'polypeptide(L)'
;MSRKAYLILENGTVFEGKSFGAEKETMGELVFTTAMTGYLETLTDPSYYGQVVIQTFPLIGNYGVIPSDFESKVPSLRGYIVREWCQAPSNFRCEGDLDTFLKESDIPGIYGLDTRALTRIVREYGVLNCKIAYSGEVTEEELAEIKAYKIEQAVESTTISEKEEFKSENGDLNVVLMDFGAKHNIGRELVKRGCNVTVVPAHTTAEQIKAMNPDGIMLSNGPGAVSYTHLRAHETSQDLV
;
A
#
# COMPACT_ATOMS: atom_id res chain seq x y z
N MET A 1 -24.32 -13.81 1.90
CA MET A 1 -23.40 -14.97 1.75
C MET A 1 -22.24 -14.50 0.87
N SER A 2 -20.99 -14.75 1.29
CA SER A 2 -19.82 -14.37 0.48
C SER A 2 -19.80 -15.16 -0.84
N ARG A 3 -19.53 -14.48 -1.94
CA ARG A 3 -19.42 -15.05 -3.28
C ARG A 3 -18.10 -15.81 -3.42
N LYS A 4 -18.04 -16.85 -4.23
CA LYS A 4 -16.77 -17.48 -4.64
C LYS A 4 -15.94 -16.46 -5.40
N ALA A 5 -14.63 -16.46 -5.12
CA ALA A 5 -13.65 -15.66 -5.82
C ALA A 5 -12.40 -16.51 -6.09
N TYR A 6 -11.66 -16.14 -7.11
CA TYR A 6 -10.48 -16.86 -7.57
C TYR A 6 -9.30 -15.90 -7.67
N LEU A 7 -8.15 -16.37 -7.21
CA LEU A 7 -6.88 -15.71 -7.46
C LEU A 7 -6.18 -16.46 -8.59
N ILE A 8 -5.98 -15.80 -9.70
CA ILE A 8 -5.33 -16.32 -10.89
C ILE A 8 -3.93 -15.70 -10.96
N LEU A 9 -2.90 -16.54 -10.98
CA LEU A 9 -1.51 -16.10 -11.14
C LEU A 9 -1.11 -16.12 -12.62
N GLU A 10 -0.16 -15.28 -13.00
CA GLU A 10 0.35 -15.19 -14.39
C GLU A 10 0.94 -16.50 -14.91
N ASN A 11 1.35 -17.42 -14.03
CA ASN A 11 1.81 -18.76 -14.39
C ASN A 11 0.66 -19.78 -14.62
N GLY A 12 -0.60 -19.33 -14.54
CA GLY A 12 -1.79 -20.15 -14.72
C GLY A 12 -2.27 -20.89 -13.47
N THR A 13 -1.60 -20.72 -12.33
CA THR A 13 -2.08 -21.31 -11.06
C THR A 13 -3.30 -20.57 -10.56
N VAL A 14 -4.34 -21.31 -10.15
CA VAL A 14 -5.60 -20.77 -9.64
C VAL A 14 -5.84 -21.22 -8.21
N PHE A 15 -6.19 -20.29 -7.35
CA PHE A 15 -6.62 -20.54 -5.97
C PHE A 15 -8.09 -20.15 -5.81
N GLU A 16 -8.91 -21.03 -5.25
CA GLU A 16 -10.31 -20.75 -4.93
C GLU A 16 -10.43 -20.24 -3.49
N GLY A 17 -11.18 -19.16 -3.30
CA GLY A 17 -11.53 -18.58 -2.02
C GLY A 17 -12.91 -17.95 -2.03
N LYS A 18 -13.12 -16.99 -1.13
CA LYS A 18 -14.37 -16.25 -0.99
C LYS A 18 -14.09 -14.75 -1.00
N SER A 19 -14.99 -13.99 -1.64
CA SER A 19 -14.86 -12.53 -1.69
C SER A 19 -15.27 -11.86 -0.37
N PHE A 20 -14.59 -10.76 -0.05
CA PHE A 20 -14.98 -9.74 0.91
C PHE A 20 -14.48 -8.39 0.41
N GLY A 21 -14.90 -7.29 1.01
CA GLY A 21 -14.60 -5.96 0.48
C GLY A 21 -15.40 -5.63 -0.79
N ALA A 22 -14.81 -4.84 -1.69
CA ALA A 22 -15.48 -4.39 -2.92
C ALA A 22 -15.77 -5.55 -3.89
N GLU A 23 -16.95 -5.54 -4.51
CA GLU A 23 -17.37 -6.57 -5.47
C GLU A 23 -16.91 -6.21 -6.89
N LYS A 24 -15.61 -6.29 -7.14
CA LYS A 24 -15.01 -6.08 -8.47
C LYS A 24 -13.85 -7.01 -8.74
N GLU A 25 -13.54 -7.25 -10.01
CA GLU A 25 -12.31 -7.89 -10.43
C GLU A 25 -11.17 -6.86 -10.46
N THR A 26 -9.96 -7.32 -10.23
CA THR A 26 -8.78 -6.47 -10.27
C THR A 26 -7.53 -7.25 -10.67
N MET A 27 -6.57 -6.55 -11.25
CA MET A 27 -5.22 -7.04 -11.50
C MET A 27 -4.20 -6.24 -10.71
N GLY A 28 -3.11 -6.89 -10.34
CA GLY A 28 -2.03 -6.26 -9.60
C GLY A 28 -0.79 -7.14 -9.51
N GLU A 29 0.30 -6.53 -9.11
CA GLU A 29 1.52 -7.25 -8.74
C GLU A 29 1.34 -7.90 -7.36
N LEU A 30 1.57 -9.20 -7.27
CA LEU A 30 1.34 -9.97 -6.05
C LEU A 30 2.55 -9.87 -5.12
N VAL A 31 2.30 -9.34 -3.94
CA VAL A 31 3.31 -9.21 -2.87
C VAL A 31 2.81 -9.75 -1.55
N PHE A 32 3.69 -9.98 -0.58
CA PHE A 32 3.29 -10.43 0.74
C PHE A 32 3.97 -9.65 1.86
N THR A 33 3.29 -9.59 3.00
CA THR A 33 3.87 -9.11 4.26
C THR A 33 3.76 -10.20 5.33
N THR A 34 4.79 -10.30 6.17
CA THR A 34 4.84 -11.25 7.30
C THR A 34 4.55 -10.59 8.64
N ALA A 35 4.17 -9.32 8.64
CA ALA A 35 3.82 -8.60 9.86
C ALA A 35 2.63 -9.26 10.57
N MET A 36 2.76 -9.45 11.88
CA MET A 36 1.71 -10.05 12.72
C MET A 36 0.64 -9.03 13.13
N THR A 37 0.98 -7.75 13.10
CA THR A 37 0.13 -6.61 13.47
C THR A 37 0.31 -5.52 12.42
N GLY A 38 -0.47 -4.45 12.48
CA GLY A 38 -0.31 -3.32 11.56
C GLY A 38 -0.94 -3.55 10.19
N TYR A 39 -2.05 -4.28 10.13
CA TYR A 39 -2.74 -4.49 8.85
C TYR A 39 -3.39 -3.21 8.32
N LEU A 40 -3.76 -2.26 9.18
CA LEU A 40 -4.29 -0.96 8.75
C LEU A 40 -3.20 -0.10 8.13
N GLU A 41 -2.02 -0.10 8.73
CA GLU A 41 -0.83 0.54 8.18
C GLU A 41 -0.47 -0.08 6.83
N THR A 42 -0.53 -1.41 6.68
CA THR A 42 -0.34 -2.09 5.39
C THR A 42 -1.38 -1.68 4.36
N LEU A 43 -2.66 -1.65 4.73
CA LEU A 43 -3.76 -1.31 3.83
C LEU A 43 -3.72 0.15 3.35
N THR A 44 -3.16 1.03 4.16
CA THR A 44 -3.09 2.47 3.88
C THR A 44 -1.68 2.95 3.48
N ASP A 45 -0.72 2.03 3.34
CA ASP A 45 0.64 2.34 2.91
C ASP A 45 0.68 2.64 1.40
N PRO A 46 1.03 3.86 0.97
CA PRO A 46 1.14 4.21 -0.44
C PRO A 46 2.15 3.35 -1.22
N SER A 47 3.11 2.73 -0.53
CA SER A 47 4.10 1.84 -1.14
C SER A 47 3.48 0.64 -1.86
N TYR A 48 2.26 0.25 -1.50
CA TYR A 48 1.53 -0.85 -2.15
C TYR A 48 0.67 -0.42 -3.35
N TYR A 49 0.91 0.76 -3.90
CA TYR A 49 0.21 1.21 -5.11
C TYR A 49 0.35 0.19 -6.25
N GLY A 50 -0.78 -0.18 -6.83
CA GLY A 50 -0.82 -1.14 -7.95
C GLY A 50 -0.63 -2.62 -7.55
N GLN A 51 -0.48 -2.93 -6.26
CA GLN A 51 -0.19 -4.27 -5.77
C GLN A 51 -1.40 -4.96 -5.14
N VAL A 52 -1.43 -6.28 -5.20
CA VAL A 52 -2.33 -7.16 -4.44
C VAL A 52 -1.52 -7.74 -3.29
N VAL A 53 -1.93 -7.46 -2.06
CA VAL A 53 -1.15 -7.76 -0.86
C VAL A 53 -1.66 -8.99 -0.15
N ILE A 54 -0.79 -9.97 0.07
CA ILE A 54 -1.03 -11.14 0.91
C ILE A 54 -0.62 -10.81 2.35
N GLN A 55 -1.57 -10.86 3.27
CA GLN A 55 -1.26 -10.81 4.70
C GLN A 55 -1.08 -12.25 5.19
N THR A 56 0.14 -12.61 5.59
CA THR A 56 0.46 -14.01 5.93
C THR A 56 0.00 -14.41 7.32
N PHE A 57 -0.21 -13.45 8.22
CA PHE A 57 -0.76 -13.74 9.55
C PHE A 57 -2.18 -14.32 9.42
N PRO A 58 -2.50 -15.42 10.15
CA PRO A 58 -3.71 -16.21 9.88
C PRO A 58 -5.02 -15.46 10.05
N LEU A 59 -5.16 -14.63 11.07
CA LEU A 59 -6.39 -13.89 11.39
C LEU A 59 -6.16 -12.39 11.31
N ILE A 60 -6.89 -11.73 10.44
CA ILE A 60 -6.81 -10.27 10.22
C ILE A 60 -8.13 -9.60 10.59
N GLY A 61 -8.09 -8.32 10.98
CA GLY A 61 -9.28 -7.54 11.29
C GLY A 61 -9.75 -7.63 12.75
N ASN A 62 -9.04 -8.34 13.61
CA ASN A 62 -9.45 -8.62 15.00
C ASN A 62 -9.58 -7.36 15.88
N TYR A 63 -8.84 -6.30 15.62
CA TYR A 63 -8.98 -5.02 16.33
C TYR A 63 -9.77 -3.96 15.53
N GLY A 64 -10.33 -4.34 14.39
CA GLY A 64 -11.18 -3.49 13.56
C GLY A 64 -10.43 -2.42 12.80
N VAL A 65 -11.12 -1.34 12.45
CA VAL A 65 -10.57 -0.19 11.75
C VAL A 65 -10.33 0.94 12.75
N ILE A 66 -9.12 1.52 12.69
CA ILE A 66 -8.67 2.58 13.59
C ILE A 66 -8.03 3.66 12.72
N PRO A 67 -8.77 4.73 12.35
CA PRO A 67 -8.30 5.74 11.40
C PRO A 67 -7.02 6.47 11.82
N SER A 68 -6.77 6.60 13.13
CA SER A 68 -5.54 7.22 13.63
C SER A 68 -4.26 6.43 13.30
N ASP A 69 -4.40 5.14 12.92
CA ASP A 69 -3.28 4.28 12.54
C ASP A 69 -3.02 4.29 11.02
N PHE A 70 -3.80 5.04 10.24
CA PHE A 70 -3.64 5.13 8.79
C PHE A 70 -2.36 5.85 8.39
N GLU A 71 -1.70 5.32 7.36
CA GLU A 71 -0.48 5.88 6.77
C GLU A 71 -0.74 6.78 5.57
N SER A 72 -1.97 6.81 5.05
CA SER A 72 -2.44 7.72 4.01
C SER A 72 -3.94 7.96 4.13
N LYS A 73 -4.43 9.03 3.47
CA LYS A 73 -5.86 9.35 3.42
C LYS A 73 -6.65 8.38 2.55
N VAL A 74 -6.03 7.89 1.48
CA VAL A 74 -6.67 7.01 0.49
C VAL A 74 -5.80 5.78 0.28
N PRO A 75 -6.30 4.58 0.58
CA PRO A 75 -5.61 3.33 0.26
C PRO A 75 -5.37 3.21 -1.25
N SER A 76 -4.21 2.69 -1.63
CA SER A 76 -3.77 2.63 -3.04
C SER A 76 -3.49 1.22 -3.56
N LEU A 77 -3.61 0.20 -2.72
CA LEU A 77 -3.47 -1.19 -3.15
C LEU A 77 -4.63 -1.64 -4.05
N ARG A 78 -4.36 -2.62 -4.90
CA ARG A 78 -5.35 -3.17 -5.84
C ARG A 78 -6.23 -4.26 -5.26
N GLY A 79 -5.75 -4.99 -4.27
CA GLY A 79 -6.51 -6.07 -3.65
C GLY A 79 -5.85 -6.59 -2.38
N TYR A 80 -6.60 -7.30 -1.58
CA TYR A 80 -6.15 -7.81 -0.29
C TYR A 80 -6.46 -9.29 -0.10
N ILE A 81 -5.46 -10.07 0.29
CA ILE A 81 -5.58 -11.52 0.44
C ILE A 81 -5.26 -11.91 1.87
N VAL A 82 -6.19 -12.63 2.49
CA VAL A 82 -6.06 -13.14 3.85
C VAL A 82 -6.48 -14.60 3.97
N ARG A 83 -5.98 -15.31 4.96
CA ARG A 83 -6.47 -16.65 5.27
C ARG A 83 -7.84 -16.60 5.93
N GLU A 84 -7.95 -15.80 6.99
CA GLU A 84 -9.19 -15.57 7.75
C GLU A 84 -9.31 -14.10 8.12
N TRP A 85 -10.53 -13.59 8.22
CA TRP A 85 -10.78 -12.25 8.72
C TRP A 85 -11.85 -12.25 9.81
N CYS A 86 -11.70 -11.36 10.77
CA CYS A 86 -12.59 -11.22 11.90
C CYS A 86 -13.82 -10.40 11.50
N GLN A 87 -15.01 -11.01 11.56
CA GLN A 87 -16.28 -10.35 11.21
C GLN A 87 -16.84 -9.52 12.37
N ALA A 88 -16.39 -9.76 13.59
CA ALA A 88 -16.83 -9.05 14.78
C ALA A 88 -15.59 -8.60 15.58
N PRO A 89 -14.93 -7.52 15.15
CA PRO A 89 -13.75 -7.00 15.82
C PRO A 89 -14.07 -6.54 17.24
N SER A 90 -13.07 -6.63 18.13
CA SER A 90 -13.20 -6.19 19.52
C SER A 90 -11.93 -5.48 19.97
N ASN A 91 -12.00 -4.15 20.03
CA ASN A 91 -10.93 -3.28 20.56
C ASN A 91 -11.56 -1.95 20.99
N PHE A 92 -11.03 -1.34 22.05
CA PHE A 92 -11.55 -0.05 22.57
C PHE A 92 -11.37 1.13 21.61
N ARG A 93 -10.46 1.01 20.61
CA ARG A 93 -10.24 2.01 19.56
C ARG A 93 -10.97 1.70 18.26
N CYS A 94 -11.71 0.59 18.20
CA CYS A 94 -12.37 0.14 16.97
C CYS A 94 -13.50 1.10 16.56
N GLU A 95 -13.42 1.63 15.34
CA GLU A 95 -14.42 2.52 14.75
C GLU A 95 -15.18 1.86 13.58
N GLY A 96 -14.76 0.67 13.13
CA GLY A 96 -15.39 -0.05 12.03
C GLY A 96 -14.82 -1.43 11.80
N ASP A 97 -15.39 -2.18 10.86
CA ASP A 97 -14.91 -3.49 10.45
C ASP A 97 -14.15 -3.43 9.11
N LEU A 98 -13.35 -4.46 8.86
CA LEU A 98 -12.47 -4.52 7.71
C LEU A 98 -13.22 -4.65 6.37
N ASP A 99 -14.35 -5.36 6.34
CA ASP A 99 -15.13 -5.56 5.10
C ASP A 99 -15.74 -4.25 4.63
N THR A 100 -16.32 -3.49 5.56
CA THR A 100 -16.88 -2.16 5.28
C THR A 100 -15.78 -1.20 4.81
N PHE A 101 -14.64 -1.15 5.49
CA PHE A 101 -13.51 -0.31 5.10
C PHE A 101 -13.01 -0.62 3.67
N LEU A 102 -12.87 -1.88 3.33
CA LEU A 102 -12.44 -2.30 1.99
C LEU A 102 -13.49 -1.94 0.91
N LYS A 103 -14.79 -2.06 1.22
CA LYS A 103 -15.87 -1.64 0.32
C LYS A 103 -15.86 -0.15 0.06
N GLU A 104 -15.76 0.66 1.10
CA GLU A 104 -15.71 2.12 1.02
C GLU A 104 -14.45 2.60 0.28
N SER A 105 -13.35 1.86 0.41
CA SER A 105 -12.08 2.12 -0.29
C SER A 105 -12.03 1.54 -1.71
N ASP A 106 -13.08 0.89 -2.18
CA ASP A 106 -13.17 0.22 -3.48
C ASP A 106 -12.05 -0.85 -3.69
N ILE A 107 -11.70 -1.57 -2.62
CA ILE A 107 -10.67 -2.61 -2.62
C ILE A 107 -11.32 -3.99 -2.55
N PRO A 108 -11.16 -4.85 -3.58
CA PRO A 108 -11.60 -6.24 -3.52
C PRO A 108 -10.68 -7.07 -2.64
N GLY A 109 -11.26 -7.96 -1.87
CA GLY A 109 -10.54 -8.91 -1.04
C GLY A 109 -10.94 -10.35 -1.33
N ILE A 110 -10.02 -11.27 -1.02
CA ILE A 110 -10.27 -12.70 -1.08
C ILE A 110 -9.73 -13.38 0.18
N TYR A 111 -10.51 -14.26 0.77
CA TYR A 111 -10.14 -15.02 1.96
C TYR A 111 -10.39 -16.52 1.82
N GLY A 112 -9.84 -17.30 2.72
CA GLY A 112 -9.95 -18.76 2.72
C GLY A 112 -8.89 -19.47 1.87
N LEU A 113 -7.89 -18.73 1.40
CA LEU A 113 -6.76 -19.26 0.63
C LEU A 113 -5.67 -19.84 1.56
N ASP A 114 -4.89 -20.77 1.03
CA ASP A 114 -3.63 -21.16 1.66
C ASP A 114 -2.55 -20.08 1.39
N THR A 115 -2.56 -19.05 2.24
CA THR A 115 -1.61 -17.92 2.16
C THR A 115 -0.17 -18.37 2.32
N ARG A 116 0.09 -19.49 3.03
CA ARG A 116 1.44 -20.05 3.17
C ARG A 116 1.95 -20.64 1.86
N ALA A 117 1.13 -21.45 1.17
CA ALA A 117 1.49 -22.01 -0.14
C ALA A 117 1.71 -20.87 -1.15
N LEU A 118 0.80 -19.89 -1.17
CA LEU A 118 0.89 -18.72 -2.03
C LEU A 118 2.18 -17.90 -1.80
N THR A 119 2.51 -17.64 -0.53
CA THR A 119 3.74 -16.92 -0.16
C THR A 119 5.01 -17.66 -0.60
N ARG A 120 5.00 -18.99 -0.55
CA ARG A 120 6.14 -19.79 -1.05
C ARG A 120 6.33 -19.63 -2.55
N ILE A 121 5.25 -19.63 -3.31
CA ILE A 121 5.28 -19.40 -4.76
C ILE A 121 5.87 -18.02 -5.04
N VAL A 122 5.34 -16.96 -4.43
CA VAL A 122 5.86 -15.58 -4.63
C VAL A 122 7.34 -15.48 -4.25
N ARG A 123 7.77 -16.14 -3.18
CA ARG A 123 9.18 -16.12 -2.76
C ARG A 123 10.10 -16.86 -3.74
N GLU A 124 9.63 -17.91 -4.37
CA GLU A 124 10.42 -18.72 -5.33
C GLU A 124 10.51 -18.03 -6.70
N TYR A 125 9.43 -17.44 -7.17
CA TYR A 125 9.35 -16.78 -8.49
C TYR A 125 9.76 -15.30 -8.46
N GLY A 126 9.77 -14.66 -7.28
CA GLY A 126 9.94 -13.23 -7.13
C GLY A 126 8.61 -12.50 -7.32
N VAL A 127 8.61 -11.45 -8.14
CA VAL A 127 7.38 -10.70 -8.45
C VAL A 127 6.56 -11.49 -9.46
N LEU A 128 5.25 -11.65 -9.17
CA LEU A 128 4.26 -12.28 -10.03
C LEU A 128 3.05 -11.37 -10.14
N ASN A 129 2.50 -11.25 -11.34
CA ASN A 129 1.21 -10.61 -11.52
C ASN A 129 0.06 -11.57 -11.21
N CYS A 130 -1.07 -11.02 -10.79
CA CYS A 130 -2.26 -11.79 -10.50
C CYS A 130 -3.54 -11.03 -10.85
N LYS A 131 -4.64 -11.79 -10.93
CA LYS A 131 -6.01 -11.28 -11.05
C LYS A 131 -6.88 -11.87 -9.96
N ILE A 132 -7.67 -11.04 -9.29
CA ILE A 132 -8.82 -11.47 -8.48
C ILE A 132 -10.04 -11.45 -9.39
N ALA A 133 -10.69 -12.60 -9.57
CA ALA A 133 -11.81 -12.80 -10.49
C ALA A 133 -12.94 -13.59 -9.84
N TYR A 134 -14.10 -13.61 -10.48
CA TYR A 134 -15.27 -14.38 -10.05
C TYR A 134 -15.53 -15.64 -10.87
N SER A 135 -14.70 -15.89 -11.88
CA SER A 135 -14.61 -17.16 -12.62
C SER A 135 -13.25 -17.80 -12.36
N GLY A 136 -13.22 -19.12 -12.22
CA GLY A 136 -11.99 -19.90 -12.15
C GLY A 136 -11.55 -20.44 -13.52
N GLU A 137 -12.31 -20.17 -14.58
CA GLU A 137 -11.92 -20.48 -15.95
C GLU A 137 -10.94 -19.43 -16.44
N VAL A 138 -9.82 -19.86 -16.96
CA VAL A 138 -8.72 -18.98 -17.38
C VAL A 138 -8.46 -19.19 -18.85
N THR A 139 -8.57 -18.13 -19.63
CA THR A 139 -8.25 -18.14 -21.06
C THR A 139 -6.79 -17.76 -21.30
N GLU A 140 -6.24 -18.11 -22.46
CA GLU A 140 -4.90 -17.68 -22.87
C GLU A 140 -4.80 -16.16 -22.98
N GLU A 141 -5.88 -15.49 -23.38
CA GLU A 141 -5.98 -14.04 -23.48
C GLU A 141 -5.89 -13.39 -22.09
N GLU A 142 -6.65 -13.90 -21.11
CA GLU A 142 -6.56 -13.42 -19.72
C GLU A 142 -5.16 -13.61 -19.12
N LEU A 143 -4.50 -14.73 -19.36
CA LEU A 143 -3.13 -14.94 -18.91
C LEU A 143 -2.15 -13.97 -19.57
N ALA A 144 -2.36 -13.63 -20.84
CA ALA A 144 -1.56 -12.64 -21.53
C ALA A 144 -1.76 -11.23 -20.93
N GLU A 145 -3.00 -10.86 -20.58
CA GLU A 145 -3.32 -9.60 -19.89
C GLU A 145 -2.67 -9.52 -18.51
N ILE A 146 -2.77 -10.60 -17.70
CA ILE A 146 -2.15 -10.65 -16.37
C ILE A 146 -0.63 -10.49 -16.50
N LYS A 147 0.02 -11.18 -17.43
CA LYS A 147 1.46 -11.07 -17.68
C LYS A 147 1.90 -9.69 -18.16
N ALA A 148 1.03 -9.00 -18.88
CA ALA A 148 1.30 -7.67 -19.42
C ALA A 148 1.11 -6.55 -18.39
N TYR A 149 0.49 -6.83 -17.23
CA TYR A 149 0.24 -5.83 -16.20
C TYR A 149 1.55 -5.20 -15.72
N LYS A 150 1.56 -3.88 -15.63
CA LYS A 150 2.69 -3.09 -15.09
C LYS A 150 2.16 -1.96 -14.24
N ILE A 151 2.89 -1.65 -13.19
CA ILE A 151 2.63 -0.49 -12.36
C ILE A 151 3.28 0.72 -13.04
N GLU A 152 2.45 1.69 -13.43
CA GLU A 152 2.88 2.91 -14.08
C GLU A 152 2.50 4.13 -13.24
N GLN A 153 3.26 5.23 -13.37
CA GLN A 153 3.01 6.52 -12.72
C GLN A 153 2.75 6.40 -11.20
N ALA A 154 3.49 5.51 -10.53
CA ALA A 154 3.22 5.18 -9.14
C ALA A 154 3.43 6.38 -8.21
N VAL A 155 4.50 7.15 -8.41
CA VAL A 155 4.80 8.35 -7.60
C VAL A 155 3.75 9.44 -7.88
N GLU A 156 3.44 9.71 -9.14
CA GLU A 156 2.45 10.70 -9.55
C GLU A 156 1.05 10.40 -8.99
N SER A 157 0.75 9.11 -8.82
CA SER A 157 -0.56 8.64 -8.30
C SER A 157 -0.65 8.63 -6.77
N THR A 158 0.49 8.69 -6.07
CA THR A 158 0.53 8.58 -4.61
C THR A 158 0.97 9.85 -3.91
N THR A 159 1.65 10.76 -4.61
CA THR A 159 2.06 12.05 -4.05
C THR A 159 0.85 12.95 -3.76
N ILE A 160 0.98 13.77 -2.75
CA ILE A 160 -0.06 14.79 -2.44
C ILE A 160 -0.20 15.81 -3.58
N SER A 161 -1.40 16.34 -3.77
CA SER A 161 -1.69 17.37 -4.78
C SER A 161 -1.33 18.79 -4.30
N GLU A 162 -1.43 19.04 -3.01
CA GLU A 162 -1.20 20.35 -2.38
C GLU A 162 -0.32 20.17 -1.15
N LYS A 163 0.46 21.21 -0.82
CA LYS A 163 1.30 21.18 0.36
C LYS A 163 0.49 21.03 1.65
N GLU A 164 1.02 20.25 2.58
CA GLU A 164 0.46 20.07 3.92
C GLU A 164 1.47 20.54 4.98
N GLU A 165 0.98 21.10 6.08
CA GLU A 165 1.82 21.58 7.16
C GLU A 165 1.48 20.88 8.47
N PHE A 166 2.48 20.35 9.14
CA PHE A 166 2.41 19.79 10.48
C PHE A 166 3.27 20.61 11.42
N LYS A 167 2.65 21.22 12.42
CA LYS A 167 3.35 22.09 13.39
C LYS A 167 3.61 21.35 14.69
N SER A 168 4.81 21.49 15.20
CA SER A 168 5.18 21.09 16.55
C SER A 168 4.90 22.22 17.54
N GLU A 169 4.44 21.88 18.73
CA GLU A 169 4.21 22.88 19.81
C GLU A 169 5.51 23.62 20.22
N ASN A 170 6.66 22.94 20.10
CA ASN A 170 7.96 23.47 20.47
C ASN A 170 8.96 23.34 19.30
N GLY A 171 8.48 23.53 18.07
CA GLY A 171 9.27 23.28 16.86
C GLY A 171 10.21 24.44 16.53
N ASP A 172 11.52 24.22 16.70
CA ASP A 172 12.57 25.17 16.34
C ASP A 172 13.15 24.93 14.93
N LEU A 173 12.95 23.72 14.38
CA LEU A 173 13.48 23.33 13.06
C LEU A 173 12.35 23.21 12.03
N ASN A 174 12.59 23.72 10.84
CA ASN A 174 11.68 23.64 9.70
C ASN A 174 12.20 22.60 8.70
N VAL A 175 11.44 21.53 8.49
CA VAL A 175 11.81 20.44 7.59
C VAL A 175 10.84 20.40 6.42
N VAL A 176 11.35 20.35 5.19
CA VAL A 176 10.58 20.05 4.02
C VAL A 176 10.65 18.55 3.76
N LEU A 177 9.48 17.88 3.74
CA LEU A 177 9.33 16.49 3.39
C LEU A 177 8.79 16.39 1.96
N MET A 178 9.61 15.91 1.03
CA MET A 178 9.16 15.62 -0.34
C MET A 178 8.38 14.31 -0.36
N ASP A 179 7.14 14.38 -0.82
CA ASP A 179 6.23 13.23 -0.84
C ASP A 179 6.29 12.48 -2.16
N PHE A 180 6.97 11.34 -2.15
CA PHE A 180 6.97 10.35 -3.24
C PHE A 180 6.01 9.17 -2.98
N GLY A 181 5.06 9.31 -2.09
CA GLY A 181 4.23 8.28 -1.50
C GLY A 181 4.61 8.06 -0.03
N ALA A 182 4.68 9.16 0.72
CA ALA A 182 5.10 9.17 2.11
C ALA A 182 4.07 8.53 3.03
N LYS A 183 4.55 7.75 4.01
CA LYS A 183 3.73 7.36 5.15
C LYS A 183 3.50 8.56 6.06
N HIS A 184 2.28 8.79 6.49
CA HIS A 184 1.94 9.87 7.43
C HIS A 184 2.78 9.81 8.71
N ASN A 185 3.18 8.62 9.13
CA ASN A 185 3.99 8.46 10.33
C ASN A 185 5.36 9.13 10.24
N ILE A 186 5.92 9.31 9.04
CA ILE A 186 7.17 10.05 8.84
C ILE A 186 7.01 11.50 9.35
N GLY A 187 5.97 12.19 8.89
CA GLY A 187 5.66 13.56 9.35
C GLY A 187 5.37 13.61 10.86
N ARG A 188 4.55 12.67 11.37
CA ARG A 188 4.23 12.58 12.80
C ARG A 188 5.49 12.40 13.67
N GLU A 189 6.43 11.58 13.25
CA GLU A 189 7.66 11.32 13.98
C GLU A 189 8.64 12.51 13.95
N LEU A 190 8.68 13.26 12.87
CA LEU A 190 9.42 14.52 12.80
C LEU A 190 8.83 15.58 13.76
N VAL A 191 7.50 15.71 13.75
CA VAL A 191 6.79 16.65 14.67
C VAL A 191 7.03 16.30 16.13
N LYS A 192 6.98 15.03 16.52
CA LYS A 192 7.31 14.57 17.88
C LYS A 192 8.74 14.93 18.30
N ARG A 193 9.65 15.07 17.33
CA ARG A 193 11.05 15.45 17.57
C ARG A 193 11.29 16.97 17.53
N GLY A 194 10.23 17.76 17.53
CA GLY A 194 10.32 19.22 17.56
C GLY A 194 10.54 19.86 16.18
N CYS A 195 10.18 19.19 15.09
CA CYS A 195 10.25 19.77 13.76
C CYS A 195 8.88 20.30 13.33
N ASN A 196 8.84 21.49 12.75
CA ASN A 196 7.73 21.89 11.87
C ASN A 196 7.96 21.24 10.52
N VAL A 197 6.97 20.55 9.98
CA VAL A 197 7.13 19.80 8.74
C VAL A 197 6.21 20.38 7.67
N THR A 198 6.78 20.75 6.53
CA THR A 198 6.05 21.10 5.32
C THR A 198 6.19 19.95 4.33
N VAL A 199 5.11 19.21 4.11
CA VAL A 199 5.05 18.15 3.09
C VAL A 199 4.75 18.80 1.75
N VAL A 200 5.54 18.45 0.73
CA VAL A 200 5.40 19.01 -0.61
C VAL A 200 5.28 17.90 -1.65
N PRO A 201 4.56 18.15 -2.78
CA PRO A 201 4.45 17.18 -3.87
C PRO A 201 5.80 16.79 -4.47
N ALA A 202 5.87 15.60 -5.06
CA ALA A 202 7.09 15.05 -5.69
C ALA A 202 7.68 15.94 -6.79
N HIS A 203 6.85 16.73 -7.47
CA HIS A 203 7.26 17.62 -8.56
C HIS A 203 7.68 19.03 -8.10
N THR A 204 7.77 19.27 -6.78
CA THR A 204 8.22 20.57 -6.24
C THR A 204 9.66 20.84 -6.60
N THR A 205 9.93 22.01 -7.19
CA THR A 205 11.29 22.34 -7.68
C THR A 205 12.24 22.73 -6.54
N ALA A 206 13.53 22.61 -6.80
CA ALA A 206 14.57 23.00 -5.84
C ALA A 206 14.47 24.49 -5.46
N GLU A 207 14.08 25.37 -6.40
CA GLU A 207 13.87 26.81 -6.16
C GLU A 207 12.70 27.04 -5.19
N GLN A 208 11.61 26.32 -5.36
CA GLN A 208 10.45 26.39 -4.47
C GLN A 208 10.81 25.92 -3.07
N ILE A 209 11.58 24.82 -2.94
CA ILE A 209 12.05 24.33 -1.65
C ILE A 209 12.99 25.33 -0.98
N LYS A 210 13.96 25.88 -1.72
CA LYS A 210 14.88 26.92 -1.20
C LYS A 210 14.15 28.17 -0.71
N ALA A 211 13.06 28.57 -1.41
CA ALA A 211 12.25 29.72 -1.01
C ALA A 211 11.52 29.51 0.34
N MET A 212 11.31 28.27 0.78
CA MET A 212 10.76 27.92 2.09
C MET A 212 11.81 28.05 3.22
N ASN A 213 13.09 28.23 2.88
CA ASN A 213 14.22 28.34 3.81
C ASN A 213 14.23 27.24 4.88
N PRO A 214 14.22 25.94 4.51
CA PRO A 214 14.20 24.85 5.47
C PRO A 214 15.57 24.65 6.13
N ASP A 215 15.54 24.16 7.38
CA ASP A 215 16.74 23.70 8.11
C ASP A 215 17.17 22.31 7.63
N GLY A 216 16.24 21.53 7.04
CA GLY A 216 16.49 20.21 6.50
C GLY A 216 15.49 19.80 5.44
N ILE A 217 15.92 18.92 4.54
CA ILE A 217 15.06 18.31 3.51
C ILE A 217 15.07 16.80 3.71
N MET A 218 13.89 16.20 3.74
CA MET A 218 13.72 14.76 3.80
C MET A 218 13.03 14.27 2.52
N LEU A 219 13.61 13.28 1.89
CA LEU A 219 12.99 12.54 0.79
C LEU A 219 12.25 11.33 1.37
N SER A 220 10.98 11.19 1.07
CA SER A 220 10.19 10.07 1.58
C SER A 220 10.54 8.76 0.86
N ASN A 221 10.01 7.65 1.39
CA ASN A 221 9.83 6.43 0.60
C ASN A 221 8.82 6.68 -0.54
N GLY A 222 8.76 5.74 -1.48
CA GLY A 222 7.79 5.76 -2.58
C GLY A 222 7.37 4.35 -2.98
N PRO A 223 6.33 4.20 -3.81
CA PRO A 223 5.87 2.92 -4.33
C PRO A 223 6.86 2.34 -5.36
N GLY A 224 6.89 1.00 -5.43
CA GLY A 224 7.66 0.26 -6.42
C GLY A 224 8.48 -0.88 -5.82
N ALA A 225 8.76 -1.89 -6.65
CA ALA A 225 9.64 -2.98 -6.26
C ALA A 225 11.07 -2.48 -6.03
N VAL A 226 11.77 -3.08 -5.06
CA VAL A 226 13.16 -2.70 -4.68
C VAL A 226 14.12 -2.71 -5.88
N SER A 227 13.85 -3.55 -6.89
CA SER A 227 14.61 -3.59 -8.15
C SER A 227 14.55 -2.30 -8.96
N TYR A 228 13.49 -1.50 -8.82
CA TYR A 228 13.33 -0.22 -9.51
C TYR A 228 13.90 0.94 -8.69
N THR A 229 13.87 0.85 -7.36
CA THR A 229 14.38 1.90 -6.47
C THR A 229 15.90 1.95 -6.43
N HIS A 230 16.59 0.86 -6.71
CA HIS A 230 18.07 0.81 -6.71
C HIS A 230 18.70 1.70 -7.79
N LEU A 231 18.07 1.84 -8.95
CA LEU A 231 18.53 2.72 -10.03
C LEU A 231 18.29 4.20 -9.70
N ARG A 232 17.18 4.55 -9.07
CA ARG A 232 16.82 5.93 -8.72
C ARG A 232 17.56 6.44 -7.48
N ALA A 233 17.82 5.62 -6.49
CA ALA A 233 18.56 6.01 -5.29
C ALA A 233 20.02 6.36 -5.60
N HIS A 234 20.64 5.74 -6.61
CA HIS A 234 21.98 6.09 -7.07
C HIS A 234 22.05 7.43 -7.82
N GLU A 235 21.02 7.80 -8.55
CA GLU A 235 20.96 9.07 -9.28
C GLU A 235 20.75 10.26 -8.34
N THR A 236 19.91 10.11 -7.30
CA THR A 236 19.64 11.20 -6.34
C THR A 236 20.77 11.45 -5.35
N SER A 237 21.64 10.48 -5.05
CA SER A 237 22.78 10.67 -4.15
C SER A 237 24.00 11.34 -4.82
N GLN A 238 24.06 11.37 -6.15
CA GLN A 238 25.14 12.06 -6.91
C GLN A 238 24.85 13.54 -7.16
N ASP A 239 23.59 13.94 -7.15
CA ASP A 239 23.18 15.32 -7.42
C ASP A 239 23.10 16.21 -6.15
N LEU A 240 23.36 15.67 -4.97
CA LEU A 240 23.27 16.36 -3.67
C LEU A 240 24.64 16.62 -3.01
N VAL A 241 25.76 16.48 -3.74
CA VAL A 241 27.10 16.82 -3.26
C VAL A 241 27.60 18.11 -3.89
#